data_0fda4dc6e9766a1620300c0b3c623e96
#
_entry.id   0fda4dc6e9766a1620300c0b3c623e96
#
_cell.length_a   1.000
_cell.length_b   1.000
_cell.length_c   1.000
_cell.angle_alpha   90.00
_cell.angle_beta   90.00
_cell.angle_gamma   90.00
#
_symmetry.space_group_name_H-M   'P 1'
#
loop_
_entity.id
_entity.type
_entity.pdbx_description
1 polymer ?
#
loop_
_entity_poly.entity_id
_entity_poly.type
_entity_poly.pdbx_seq_one_letter_code
_entity_poly.pdbx_strand_id
1 'polypeptide(L)'
;CHATALFTDQRYRNNGILSDFSLDQGRSEVSTLPEDVGKFRVPSLRNVAVTGPYMHNGKFKTLESVLEHYASGVKDSPTLDPLLKQNGQLGVPLTSGEKQALIAFLQTLTDEDFIKDIRFQQ
;
A
#
# COMPACT_ATOMS: atom_id res chain seq x y z
N CYS A 1 1.22 8.92 -2.62
CA CYS A 1 1.83 7.94 -1.71
C CYS A 1 3.21 7.48 -2.22
N HIS A 2 3.30 6.85 -3.39
CA HIS A 2 4.54 6.30 -3.95
C HIS A 2 5.21 7.28 -4.94
N ALA A 3 5.28 8.55 -4.56
CA ALA A 3 5.98 9.59 -5.31
C ALA A 3 7.49 9.58 -4.98
N THR A 4 8.27 10.34 -5.73
CA THR A 4 9.72 10.47 -5.58
C THR A 4 10.53 9.30 -6.18
N ALA A 5 11.84 9.49 -6.31
CA ALA A 5 12.77 8.46 -6.80
C ALA A 5 12.85 7.20 -5.92
N LEU A 6 12.37 7.27 -4.66
CA LEU A 6 12.33 6.15 -3.74
C LEU A 6 10.99 5.40 -3.77
N PHE A 7 10.04 5.83 -4.62
CA PHE A 7 8.68 5.27 -4.68
C PHE A 7 7.99 5.21 -3.30
N THR A 8 8.22 6.23 -2.47
CA THR A 8 7.56 6.45 -1.19
C THR A 8 7.62 7.93 -0.82
N ASP A 9 6.59 8.46 -0.19
CA ASP A 9 6.60 9.79 0.44
C ASP A 9 7.01 9.73 1.92
N GLN A 10 7.30 8.54 2.42
CA GLN A 10 7.68 8.23 3.81
C GLN A 10 6.64 8.67 4.86
N ARG A 11 5.44 9.02 4.43
CA ARG A 11 4.34 9.43 5.31
C ARG A 11 3.56 8.22 5.81
N TYR A 12 2.68 8.48 6.75
CA TYR A 12 1.71 7.51 7.27
C TYR A 12 0.35 7.79 6.65
N ARG A 13 -0.30 6.76 6.13
CA ARG A 13 -1.57 6.87 5.42
C ARG A 13 -2.48 5.70 5.75
N ASN A 14 -3.79 5.97 5.77
CA ASN A 14 -4.80 4.92 5.84
C ASN A 14 -5.23 4.58 4.40
N ASN A 15 -4.98 3.34 4.00
CA ASN A 15 -5.27 2.84 2.66
C ASN A 15 -6.65 2.16 2.54
N GLY A 16 -7.48 2.26 3.57
CA GLY A 16 -8.83 1.72 3.55
C GLY A 16 -8.92 0.19 3.53
N ILE A 17 -7.92 -0.52 4.05
CA ILE A 17 -7.96 -1.99 4.10
C ILE A 17 -8.95 -2.51 5.15
N LEU A 18 -9.19 -1.73 6.19
CA LEU A 18 -10.16 -1.98 7.26
C LEU A 18 -11.06 -0.76 7.45
N SER A 19 -12.24 -0.96 7.99
CA SER A 19 -13.14 0.08 8.49
C SER A 19 -13.12 0.18 10.03
N ASP A 20 -12.66 -0.86 10.69
CA ASP A 20 -12.49 -0.96 12.14
C ASP A 20 -11.04 -1.26 12.48
N PHE A 21 -10.44 -0.44 13.34
CA PHE A 21 -9.05 -0.50 13.75
C PHE A 21 -8.91 -0.83 15.25
N SER A 22 -9.93 -1.43 15.87
CA SER A 22 -9.92 -1.77 17.31
C SER A 22 -8.82 -2.75 17.70
N LEU A 23 -8.39 -3.62 16.78
CA LEU A 23 -7.34 -4.62 17.00
C LEU A 23 -5.94 -4.16 16.57
N ASP A 24 -5.84 -3.14 15.72
CA ASP A 24 -4.59 -2.60 15.22
C ASP A 24 -4.81 -1.14 14.82
N GLN A 25 -4.46 -0.24 15.70
CA GLN A 25 -4.67 1.20 15.49
C GLN A 25 -3.55 1.85 14.67
N GLY A 26 -2.52 1.10 14.30
CA GLY A 26 -1.41 1.59 13.53
C GLY A 26 -0.65 2.72 14.25
N ARG A 27 -0.34 3.80 13.53
CA ARG A 27 0.45 4.91 14.07
C ARG A 27 -0.11 5.49 15.37
N SER A 28 -1.43 5.48 15.58
CA SER A 28 -2.02 6.07 16.79
C SER A 28 -1.62 5.36 18.08
N GLU A 29 -1.18 4.10 18.02
CA GLU A 29 -0.63 3.39 19.19
C GLU A 29 0.62 4.06 19.75
N VAL A 30 1.34 4.82 18.93
CA VAL A 30 2.55 5.55 19.32
C VAL A 30 2.27 7.04 19.47
N SER A 31 1.55 7.66 18.54
CA SER A 31 1.28 9.11 18.55
C SER A 31 0.19 9.51 19.54
N THR A 32 -0.70 8.58 19.90
CA THR A 32 -1.91 8.81 20.72
C THR A 32 -2.91 9.81 20.12
N LEU A 33 -2.74 10.14 18.81
CA LEU A 33 -3.58 11.09 18.10
C LEU A 33 -4.72 10.38 17.37
N PRO A 34 -6.00 10.79 17.55
CA PRO A 34 -7.14 10.16 16.88
C PRO A 34 -7.06 10.20 15.35
N GLU A 35 -6.48 11.26 14.80
CA GLU A 35 -6.28 11.39 13.35
C GLU A 35 -5.26 10.41 12.77
N ASP A 36 -4.46 9.74 13.60
CA ASP A 36 -3.48 8.75 13.17
C ASP A 36 -4.01 7.30 13.22
N VAL A 37 -5.24 7.10 13.65
CA VAL A 37 -5.87 5.76 13.68
C VAL A 37 -5.91 5.14 12.28
N GLY A 38 -5.43 3.91 12.17
CA GLY A 38 -5.41 3.14 10.93
C GLY A 38 -4.40 3.62 9.89
N LYS A 39 -3.50 4.54 10.25
CA LYS A 39 -2.41 4.97 9.37
C LYS A 39 -1.19 4.08 9.56
N PHE A 40 -0.64 3.63 8.44
CA PHE A 40 0.59 2.86 8.36
C PHE A 40 1.61 3.56 7.45
N ARG A 41 2.89 3.31 7.67
CA ARG A 41 3.95 3.92 6.86
C ARG A 41 3.84 3.45 5.42
N VAL A 42 3.96 4.39 4.47
CA VAL A 42 4.03 4.09 3.04
C VAL A 42 5.41 3.46 2.74
N PRO A 43 5.47 2.17 2.33
CA PRO A 43 6.74 1.53 2.00
C PRO A 43 7.26 1.99 0.63
N SER A 44 8.55 1.76 0.37
CA SER A 44 9.07 1.83 -1.00
C SER A 44 8.48 0.71 -1.85
N LEU A 45 8.32 0.95 -3.15
CA LEU A 45 7.93 -0.09 -4.10
C LEU A 45 9.14 -0.86 -4.68
N ARG A 46 10.36 -0.53 -4.26
CA ARG A 46 11.54 -1.32 -4.67
C ARG A 46 11.36 -2.77 -4.26
N ASN A 47 11.58 -3.69 -5.20
CA ASN A 47 11.42 -5.13 -5.01
C ASN A 47 9.99 -5.60 -4.67
N VAL A 48 8.98 -4.74 -4.87
CA VAL A 48 7.61 -5.05 -4.46
C VAL A 48 7.07 -6.34 -5.09
N ALA A 49 7.49 -6.68 -6.30
CA ALA A 49 7.03 -7.89 -6.99
C ALA A 49 7.46 -9.21 -6.30
N VAL A 50 8.49 -9.16 -5.45
CA VAL A 50 9.06 -10.35 -4.78
C VAL A 50 8.94 -10.28 -3.25
N THR A 51 8.28 -9.27 -2.70
CA THR A 51 8.19 -9.04 -1.24
C THR A 51 6.79 -9.27 -0.67
N GLY A 52 5.96 -10.08 -1.34
CA GLY A 52 4.67 -10.49 -0.75
C GLY A 52 4.84 -11.27 0.56
N PRO A 53 3.81 -11.36 1.40
CA PRO A 53 2.47 -10.80 1.23
C PRO A 53 2.39 -9.29 1.48
N TYR A 54 1.33 -8.66 0.97
CA TYR A 54 1.16 -7.20 0.91
C TYR A 54 0.22 -6.67 1.98
N MET A 55 0.29 -5.35 2.22
CA MET A 55 -0.32 -4.56 3.27
C MET A 55 0.32 -4.79 4.64
N HIS A 56 0.01 -3.95 5.64
CA HIS A 56 0.58 -4.06 6.98
C HIS A 56 0.28 -5.40 7.67
N ASN A 57 -0.83 -6.02 7.32
CA ASN A 57 -1.30 -7.28 7.89
C ASN A 57 -1.12 -8.50 6.97
N GLY A 58 -0.43 -8.35 5.84
CA GLY A 58 -0.19 -9.45 4.90
C GLY A 58 -1.45 -10.00 4.21
N LYS A 59 -2.53 -9.22 4.15
CA LYS A 59 -3.84 -9.68 3.67
C LYS A 59 -3.83 -10.18 2.22
N PHE A 60 -3.04 -9.57 1.35
CA PHE A 60 -3.01 -9.92 -0.06
C PHE A 60 -1.73 -10.64 -0.44
N LYS A 61 -1.87 -11.73 -1.18
CA LYS A 61 -0.74 -12.55 -1.62
C LYS A 61 -0.19 -12.14 -2.99
N THR A 62 -0.96 -11.39 -3.78
CA THR A 62 -0.59 -11.02 -5.15
C THR A 62 -0.80 -9.53 -5.39
N LEU A 63 -0.06 -8.96 -6.36
CA LEU A 63 -0.22 -7.57 -6.78
C LEU A 63 -1.58 -7.31 -7.41
N GLU A 64 -2.16 -8.28 -8.10
CA GLU A 64 -3.52 -8.20 -8.65
C GLU A 64 -4.53 -7.93 -7.54
N SER A 65 -4.44 -8.67 -6.43
CA SER A 65 -5.33 -8.48 -5.26
C SER A 65 -5.15 -7.11 -4.62
N VAL A 66 -3.92 -6.57 -4.62
CA VAL A 66 -3.64 -5.20 -4.16
C VAL A 66 -4.30 -4.17 -5.06
N LEU A 67 -4.16 -4.30 -6.38
CA LEU A 67 -4.77 -3.37 -7.34
C LEU A 67 -6.29 -3.48 -7.34
N GLU A 68 -6.85 -4.68 -7.14
CA GLU A 68 -8.29 -4.85 -6.97
C GLU A 68 -8.81 -4.14 -5.72
N HIS A 69 -8.07 -4.24 -4.61
CA HIS A 69 -8.40 -3.48 -3.40
C HIS A 69 -8.47 -1.97 -3.67
N TYR A 70 -7.45 -1.40 -4.31
CA TYR A 70 -7.45 0.03 -4.64
C TYR A 70 -8.52 0.42 -5.66
N ALA A 71 -8.89 -0.49 -6.57
CA ALA A 71 -9.92 -0.22 -7.57
C ALA A 71 -11.34 -0.23 -6.99
N SER A 72 -11.66 -1.17 -6.10
CA SER A 72 -13.04 -1.44 -5.69
C SER A 72 -13.21 -1.87 -4.22
N GLY A 73 -12.12 -2.18 -3.52
CA GLY A 73 -12.16 -2.77 -2.19
C GLY A 73 -11.90 -1.81 -1.02
N VAL A 74 -11.66 -0.52 -1.29
CA VAL A 74 -11.36 0.49 -0.28
C VAL A 74 -12.54 0.67 0.67
N LYS A 75 -12.27 0.60 1.98
CA LYS A 75 -13.25 0.82 3.05
C LYS A 75 -13.19 2.27 3.52
N ASP A 76 -14.36 2.88 3.72
CA ASP A 76 -14.43 4.23 4.29
C ASP A 76 -14.15 4.21 5.79
N SER A 77 -13.49 5.26 6.26
CA SER A 77 -13.27 5.52 7.68
C SER A 77 -12.91 6.99 7.88
N PRO A 78 -13.02 7.54 9.11
CA PRO A 78 -12.73 8.95 9.38
C PRO A 78 -11.31 9.40 8.99
N THR A 79 -10.35 8.48 8.99
CA THR A 79 -8.93 8.74 8.72
C THR A 79 -8.47 8.27 7.35
N LEU A 80 -9.39 7.79 6.49
CA LEU A 80 -9.06 7.36 5.13
C LEU A 80 -8.31 8.46 4.38
N ASP A 81 -7.25 8.07 3.65
CA ASP A 81 -6.49 9.02 2.85
C ASP A 81 -7.40 9.71 1.82
N PRO A 82 -7.42 11.06 1.77
CA PRO A 82 -8.29 11.80 0.84
C PRO A 82 -8.08 11.45 -0.63
N LEU A 83 -6.89 10.97 -1.01
CA LEU A 83 -6.62 10.52 -2.38
C LEU A 83 -7.43 9.27 -2.77
N LEU A 84 -7.95 8.53 -1.77
CA LEU A 84 -8.79 7.35 -1.99
C LEU A 84 -10.28 7.65 -1.83
N LYS A 85 -10.64 8.91 -1.64
CA LYS A 85 -12.03 9.35 -1.55
C LYS A 85 -12.21 10.64 -2.34
N GLN A 86 -12.50 10.53 -3.63
CA GLN A 86 -12.68 11.67 -4.52
C GLN A 86 -14.10 11.71 -5.07
N ASN A 87 -14.74 12.88 -5.03
CA ASN A 87 -16.10 13.09 -5.55
C ASN A 87 -17.14 12.08 -5.02
N GLY A 88 -16.99 11.64 -3.77
CA GLY A 88 -17.88 10.65 -3.15
C GLY A 88 -17.62 9.20 -3.57
N GLN A 89 -16.65 8.96 -4.44
CA GLN A 89 -16.24 7.62 -4.86
C GLN A 89 -15.04 7.14 -4.04
N LEU A 90 -15.10 5.88 -3.59
CA LEU A 90 -14.00 5.22 -2.89
C LEU A 90 -13.09 4.48 -3.89
N GLY A 91 -11.79 4.56 -3.65
CA GLY A 91 -10.79 3.90 -4.47
C GLY A 91 -10.43 4.68 -5.74
N VAL A 92 -9.69 4.02 -6.61
CA VAL A 92 -9.21 4.55 -7.90
C VAL A 92 -9.67 3.57 -8.98
N PRO A 93 -10.69 3.91 -9.77
CA PRO A 93 -11.19 3.00 -10.82
C PRO A 93 -10.05 2.63 -11.78
N LEU A 94 -9.84 1.34 -11.99
CA LEU A 94 -8.83 0.80 -12.88
C LEU A 94 -9.45 -0.22 -13.82
N THR A 95 -9.21 -0.06 -15.11
CA THR A 95 -9.52 -1.07 -16.12
C THR A 95 -8.58 -2.28 -16.02
N SER A 96 -8.95 -3.40 -16.63
CA SER A 96 -8.08 -4.59 -16.68
C SER A 96 -6.73 -4.29 -17.34
N GLY A 97 -6.72 -3.49 -18.41
CA GLY A 97 -5.49 -3.10 -19.11
C GLY A 97 -4.57 -2.24 -18.24
N GLU A 98 -5.13 -1.28 -17.49
CA GLU A 98 -4.36 -0.45 -16.57
C GLU A 98 -3.78 -1.27 -15.42
N LYS A 99 -4.52 -2.23 -14.86
CA LYS A 99 -4.01 -3.15 -13.83
C LYS A 99 -2.82 -3.95 -14.36
N GLN A 100 -2.92 -4.50 -15.58
CA GLN A 100 -1.82 -5.24 -16.21
C GLN A 100 -0.58 -4.36 -16.44
N ALA A 101 -0.78 -3.14 -16.95
CA ALA A 101 0.32 -2.19 -17.16
C ALA A 101 1.00 -1.79 -15.83
N LEU A 102 0.23 -1.58 -14.77
CA LEU A 102 0.77 -1.31 -13.44
C LEU A 102 1.58 -2.49 -12.89
N ILE A 103 1.10 -3.73 -13.05
CA ILE A 103 1.85 -4.91 -12.61
C ILE A 103 3.16 -5.03 -13.39
N ALA A 104 3.13 -4.85 -14.71
CA ALA A 104 4.34 -4.88 -15.53
C ALA A 104 5.34 -3.81 -15.07
N PHE A 105 4.87 -2.59 -14.79
CA PHE A 105 5.71 -1.54 -14.24
C PHE A 105 6.30 -1.93 -12.86
N LEU A 106 5.49 -2.44 -11.94
CA LEU A 106 5.95 -2.84 -10.60
C LEU A 106 7.01 -3.94 -10.65
N GLN A 107 6.93 -4.84 -11.63
CA GLN A 107 7.95 -5.86 -11.87
C GLN A 107 9.30 -5.26 -12.29
N THR A 108 9.32 -4.13 -13.02
CA THR A 108 10.57 -3.46 -13.39
C THR A 108 11.32 -2.84 -12.21
N LEU A 109 10.66 -2.71 -11.04
CA LEU A 109 11.28 -2.18 -9.82
C LEU A 109 12.05 -3.25 -9.04
N THR A 110 12.20 -4.45 -9.60
CA THR A 110 12.99 -5.53 -9.01
C THR A 110 14.48 -5.26 -9.22
N ASP A 111 15.23 -5.22 -8.13
CA ASP A 111 16.67 -5.03 -8.10
C ASP A 111 17.34 -6.39 -7.87
N GLU A 112 17.70 -7.03 -8.99
CA GLU A 112 18.29 -8.36 -8.98
C GLU A 112 19.68 -8.40 -8.30
N ASP A 113 20.47 -7.33 -8.43
CA ASP A 113 21.78 -7.25 -7.81
C ASP A 113 21.65 -7.19 -6.29
N PHE A 114 20.70 -6.39 -5.78
CA PHE A 114 20.41 -6.32 -4.34
C PHE A 114 19.92 -7.66 -3.80
N ILE A 115 19.00 -8.33 -4.51
CA ILE A 115 18.41 -9.60 -4.06
C ILE A 115 19.47 -10.72 -4.01
N LYS A 116 20.43 -10.69 -4.93
CA LYS A 116 21.48 -11.71 -5.02
C LYS A 116 22.73 -11.38 -4.21
N ASP A 117 22.79 -10.22 -3.57
CA ASP A 117 23.95 -9.80 -2.79
C ASP A 117 24.12 -10.70 -1.56
N ILE A 118 25.22 -11.42 -1.51
CA ILE A 118 25.54 -12.37 -0.42
C ILE A 118 25.56 -11.72 0.96
N ARG A 119 25.80 -10.40 1.02
CA ARG A 119 25.81 -9.66 2.30
C ARG A 119 24.44 -9.60 2.96
N PHE A 120 23.34 -9.81 2.20
CA PHE A 120 21.97 -9.73 2.65
C PHE A 120 21.23 -11.09 2.60
N GLN A 121 21.91 -12.14 2.16
CA GLN A 121 21.39 -13.50 2.20
C GLN A 121 21.63 -14.10 3.59
N GLN A 122 20.55 -14.60 4.21
CA GLN A 122 20.61 -15.36 5.47
C GLN A 122 20.69 -16.85 5.20
#